data_2ed06422ce356bbaa4a4ab6154bb1f2f
#
_entry.id   2ed06422ce356bbaa4a4ab6154bb1f2f
#
_cell.length_a   1.000
_cell.length_b   1.000
_cell.length_c   1.000
_cell.angle_alpha   90.00
_cell.angle_beta   90.00
_cell.angle_gamma   90.00
#
_symmetry.space_group_name_H-M   'P 1'
#
loop_
_entity.id
_entity.type
_entity.pdbx_description
1 polymer ?
#
loop_
_entity_poly.entity_id
_entity_poly.type
_entity_poly.pdbx_seq_one_letter_code
_entity_poly.pdbx_strand_id
1 'polypeptide(L)'
;GLNNVTARALAPIAQFIEPEIYSEIIINRPGVLQLEIHTGDWSTINLPELDQAVLEEFARTAANLVGQLYTPSNPIMTCKLPGGHRVQVVGGY
;
A
#
# COMPACT_ATOMS: atom_id res chain seq x y z
N GLY A 1 10.28 -9.07 -10.09
CA GLY A 1 10.11 -7.66 -9.84
C GLY A 1 8.80 -7.11 -10.40
N LEU A 2 8.55 -5.86 -10.12
CA LEU A 2 7.36 -5.18 -10.58
C LEU A 2 7.57 -4.69 -12.01
N ASN A 3 6.51 -4.75 -12.83
CA ASN A 3 6.55 -4.09 -14.13
C ASN A 3 6.46 -2.57 -13.94
N ASN A 4 6.70 -1.81 -15.03
CA ASN A 4 6.77 -0.35 -14.95
C ASN A 4 5.46 0.29 -14.46
N VAL A 5 4.32 -0.26 -14.87
CA VAL A 5 3.02 0.28 -14.46
C VAL A 5 2.78 0.07 -12.98
N THR A 6 3.03 -1.15 -12.49
CA THR A 6 2.88 -1.49 -11.08
C THR A 6 3.87 -0.71 -10.22
N ALA A 7 5.14 -0.62 -10.64
CA ALA A 7 6.14 0.14 -9.90
C ALA A 7 5.75 1.61 -9.76
N ARG A 8 5.21 2.22 -10.83
CA ARG A 8 4.78 3.61 -10.79
C ARG A 8 3.59 3.80 -9.85
N ALA A 9 2.61 2.89 -9.90
CA ALA A 9 1.44 2.97 -9.04
C ALA A 9 1.80 2.84 -7.56
N LEU A 10 2.83 2.04 -7.24
CA LEU A 10 3.24 1.77 -5.88
C LEU A 10 4.45 2.61 -5.43
N ALA A 11 4.86 3.60 -6.24
CA ALA A 11 6.05 4.40 -5.97
C ALA A 11 6.12 5.00 -4.56
N PRO A 12 5.02 5.51 -3.97
CA PRO A 12 5.10 6.08 -2.63
C PRO A 12 5.61 5.12 -1.56
N ILE A 13 5.45 3.81 -1.75
CA ILE A 13 5.88 2.80 -0.78
C ILE A 13 6.87 1.80 -1.38
N ALA A 14 7.46 2.12 -2.53
CA ALA A 14 8.35 1.20 -3.25
C ALA A 14 9.51 0.69 -2.39
N GLN A 15 10.06 1.54 -1.52
CA GLN A 15 11.17 1.18 -0.65
C GLN A 15 10.82 0.03 0.32
N PHE A 16 9.53 -0.18 0.59
CA PHE A 16 9.07 -1.26 1.48
C PHE A 16 8.66 -2.50 0.71
N ILE A 17 8.47 -2.39 -0.61
CA ILE A 17 8.05 -3.50 -1.46
C ILE A 17 9.25 -4.22 -2.08
N GLU A 18 10.25 -3.47 -2.55
CA GLU A 18 11.37 -4.03 -3.28
C GLU A 18 12.18 -5.06 -2.51
N PRO A 19 12.42 -4.91 -1.19
CA PRO A 19 13.15 -5.93 -0.44
C PRO A 19 12.44 -7.27 -0.31
N GLU A 20 11.14 -7.33 -0.55
CA GLU A 20 10.32 -8.54 -0.45
C GLU A 20 10.41 -9.24 0.90
N ILE A 21 10.68 -8.47 1.98
CA ILE A 21 10.78 -9.01 3.34
C ILE A 21 9.47 -8.87 4.12
N TYR A 22 8.55 -8.06 3.61
CA TYR A 22 7.27 -7.83 4.29
C TYR A 22 6.18 -8.66 3.62
N SER A 23 5.48 -9.46 4.42
CA SER A 23 4.34 -10.24 3.94
C SER A 23 3.10 -9.39 3.79
N GLU A 24 2.99 -8.32 4.60
CA GLU A 24 1.83 -7.43 4.53
C GLU A 24 2.23 -6.00 4.87
N ILE A 25 1.62 -5.06 4.16
CA ILE A 25 1.75 -3.62 4.39
C ILE A 25 0.35 -3.07 4.55
N ILE A 26 0.04 -2.48 5.70
CA ILE A 26 -1.28 -1.93 6.00
C ILE A 26 -1.15 -0.44 6.24
N ILE A 27 -1.98 0.35 5.56
CA ILE A 27 -2.04 1.80 5.71
C ILE A 27 -3.50 2.15 6.02
N ASN A 28 -3.80 2.42 7.28
CA ASN A 28 -5.15 2.78 7.68
C ASN A 28 -5.26 4.22 8.18
N ARG A 29 -4.19 5.00 8.04
CA ARG A 29 -4.19 6.45 8.25
C ARG A 29 -3.00 7.07 7.56
N PRO A 30 -3.06 8.37 7.20
CA PRO A 30 -1.93 9.04 6.53
C PRO A 30 -0.67 9.01 7.39
N GLY A 31 0.46 8.84 6.72
CA GLY A 31 1.77 8.95 7.34
C GLY A 31 2.20 7.80 8.21
N VAL A 32 1.43 6.71 8.28
CA VAL A 32 1.75 5.57 9.14
C VAL A 32 1.58 4.27 8.39
N LEU A 33 2.65 3.48 8.33
CA LEU A 33 2.63 2.14 7.75
C LEU A 33 2.77 1.10 8.85
N GLN A 34 1.95 0.05 8.78
CA GLN A 34 2.12 -1.14 9.60
C GLN A 34 2.64 -2.26 8.71
N LEU A 35 3.76 -2.85 9.10
CA LEU A 35 4.49 -3.82 8.29
C LEU A 35 4.60 -5.14 9.04
N GLU A 36 4.25 -6.23 8.37
CA GLU A 36 4.45 -7.56 8.90
C GLU A 36 5.56 -8.27 8.12
N ILE A 37 6.54 -8.84 8.82
CA ILE A 37 7.55 -9.69 8.18
C ILE A 37 7.08 -11.15 8.23
N HIS A 38 7.77 -12.02 7.48
CA HIS A 38 7.35 -13.42 7.31
C HIS A 38 7.32 -14.23 8.61
N THR A 39 8.01 -13.76 9.65
CA THR A 39 7.97 -14.41 10.96
C THR A 39 6.69 -14.10 11.75
N GLY A 40 5.87 -13.18 11.25
CA GLY A 40 4.66 -12.74 11.94
C GLY A 40 4.84 -11.51 12.82
N ASP A 41 6.04 -10.99 12.91
CA ASP A 41 6.30 -9.79 13.71
C ASP A 41 5.84 -8.54 12.97
N TRP A 42 5.22 -7.61 13.70
CA TRP A 42 4.71 -6.35 13.17
C TRP A 42 5.56 -5.19 13.63
N SER A 43 5.73 -4.20 12.77
CA SER A 43 6.35 -2.93 13.11
C SER A 43 5.55 -1.78 12.53
N THR A 44 5.69 -0.61 13.15
CA THR A 44 5.02 0.61 12.70
C THR A 44 6.09 1.60 12.26
N ILE A 45 5.90 2.17 11.07
CA ILE A 45 6.83 3.14 10.50
C ILE A 45 6.08 4.42 10.20
N ASN A 46 6.68 5.55 10.56
CA ASN A 46 6.19 6.87 10.21
C ASN A 46 6.76 7.28 8.86
N LEU A 47 5.88 7.67 7.95
CA LEU A 47 6.24 8.13 6.61
C LEU A 47 5.45 9.41 6.32
N PRO A 48 5.91 10.57 6.85
CA PRO A 48 5.14 11.82 6.78
C PRO A 48 4.80 12.27 5.37
N GLU A 49 5.64 11.93 4.38
CA GLU A 49 5.39 12.28 2.98
C GLU A 49 4.16 11.57 2.41
N LEU A 50 3.69 10.51 3.05
CA LEU A 50 2.46 9.82 2.66
C LEU A 50 1.27 10.49 3.37
N ASP A 51 1.06 11.77 3.06
CA ASP A 51 -0.05 12.53 3.65
C ASP A 51 -1.38 12.10 3.04
N GLN A 52 -2.46 12.72 3.48
CA GLN A 52 -3.80 12.32 3.05
C GLN A 52 -3.97 12.41 1.54
N ALA A 53 -3.50 13.48 0.92
CA ALA A 53 -3.65 13.68 -0.53
C ALA A 53 -2.85 12.62 -1.31
N VAL A 54 -1.62 12.36 -0.90
CA VAL A 54 -0.77 11.35 -1.53
C VAL A 54 -1.35 9.95 -1.33
N LEU A 55 -1.83 9.67 -0.13
CA LEU A 55 -2.42 8.37 0.18
C LEU A 55 -3.68 8.10 -0.63
N GLU A 56 -4.56 9.09 -0.76
CA GLU A 56 -5.79 8.96 -1.57
C GLU A 56 -5.46 8.72 -3.04
N GLU A 57 -4.51 9.46 -3.59
CA GLU A 57 -4.07 9.28 -4.97
C GLU A 57 -3.47 7.90 -5.17
N PHE A 58 -2.61 7.48 -4.26
CA PHE A 58 -1.99 6.17 -4.30
C PHE A 58 -3.03 5.05 -4.24
N ALA A 59 -3.97 5.13 -3.31
CA ALA A 59 -5.01 4.11 -3.15
C ALA A 59 -5.88 3.99 -4.40
N ARG A 60 -6.25 5.13 -4.99
CA ARG A 60 -7.07 5.14 -6.20
C ARG A 60 -6.32 4.55 -7.38
N THR A 61 -5.05 4.93 -7.55
CA THR A 61 -4.23 4.43 -8.65
C THR A 61 -3.99 2.93 -8.53
N ALA A 62 -3.65 2.46 -7.32
CA ALA A 62 -3.42 1.04 -7.09
C ALA A 62 -4.72 0.24 -7.24
N ALA A 63 -5.84 0.77 -6.79
CA ALA A 63 -7.13 0.11 -6.94
C ALA A 63 -7.48 -0.07 -8.42
N ASN A 64 -7.28 0.98 -9.23
CA ASN A 64 -7.53 0.90 -10.67
C ASN A 64 -6.66 -0.17 -11.33
N LEU A 65 -5.42 -0.29 -10.89
CA LEU A 65 -4.49 -1.27 -11.44
C LEU A 65 -4.98 -2.72 -11.24
N VAL A 66 -5.63 -2.98 -10.11
CA VAL A 66 -6.11 -4.34 -9.79
C VAL A 66 -7.62 -4.51 -10.02
N GLY A 67 -8.25 -3.55 -10.68
CA GLY A 67 -9.67 -3.65 -11.04
C GLY A 67 -10.61 -3.44 -9.87
N GLN A 68 -10.16 -2.77 -8.81
CA GLN A 68 -11.01 -2.43 -7.66
C GLN A 68 -11.52 -0.99 -7.78
N LEU A 69 -12.62 -0.72 -7.10
CA LEU A 69 -13.21 0.61 -7.04
C LEU A 69 -12.94 1.20 -5.66
N TYR A 70 -12.11 2.25 -5.63
CA TYR A 70 -11.81 2.99 -4.41
C TYR A 70 -12.57 4.32 -4.44
N THR A 71 -13.53 4.49 -3.54
CA THR A 71 -14.40 5.68 -3.47
C THR A 71 -14.58 6.12 -2.02
N PRO A 72 -15.09 7.34 -1.78
CA PRO A 72 -15.41 7.76 -0.41
C PRO A 72 -16.40 6.84 0.30
N SER A 73 -17.27 6.15 -0.44
CA SER A 73 -18.23 5.22 0.16
C SER A 73 -17.68 3.80 0.28
N ASN A 74 -16.56 3.51 -0.39
CA ASN A 74 -15.87 2.21 -0.30
C ASN A 74 -14.36 2.45 -0.31
N PRO A 75 -13.81 3.04 0.76
CA PRO A 75 -12.41 3.48 0.78
C PRO A 75 -11.45 2.36 1.17
N ILE A 76 -11.54 1.22 0.50
CA ILE A 76 -10.71 0.06 0.77
C ILE A 76 -10.02 -0.38 -0.52
N MET A 77 -8.70 -0.55 -0.45
CA MET A 77 -7.90 -1.12 -1.55
C MET A 77 -7.07 -2.27 -1.01
N THR A 78 -7.08 -3.39 -1.70
CA THR A 78 -6.21 -4.52 -1.42
C THR A 78 -5.52 -4.94 -2.70
N CYS A 79 -4.19 -4.95 -2.69
CA CYS A 79 -3.37 -5.29 -3.85
C CYS A 79 -2.43 -6.43 -3.48
N LYS A 80 -2.56 -7.56 -4.18
CA LYS A 80 -1.58 -8.64 -4.07
C LYS A 80 -0.45 -8.38 -5.05
N LEU A 81 0.77 -8.54 -4.57
CA LEU A 81 1.97 -8.30 -5.37
C LEU A 81 2.58 -9.64 -5.82
N PRO A 82 3.37 -9.62 -6.92
CA PRO A 82 4.17 -10.79 -7.27
C PRO A 82 5.05 -11.18 -6.07
N GLY A 83 5.15 -12.48 -5.79
CA GLY A 83 5.89 -12.96 -4.63
C GLY A 83 5.03 -13.20 -3.39
N GLY A 84 3.74 -12.86 -3.44
CA GLY A 84 2.77 -13.23 -2.40
C GLY A 84 2.55 -12.23 -1.29
N HIS A 85 3.22 -11.07 -1.31
CA HIS A 85 2.92 -10.04 -0.32
C HIS A 85 1.70 -9.22 -0.72
N ARG A 86 1.14 -8.51 0.26
CA ARG A 86 -0.11 -7.79 0.08
C ARG A 86 -0.03 -6.39 0.66
N VAL A 87 -0.59 -5.43 -0.06
CA VAL A 87 -0.75 -4.05 0.40
C VAL A 87 -2.22 -3.77 0.60
N GLN A 88 -2.59 -3.23 1.75
CA GLN A 88 -3.97 -2.87 2.04
C GLN A 88 -4.03 -1.43 2.52
N VAL A 89 -4.95 -0.66 1.96
CA VAL A 89 -5.24 0.71 2.38
C VAL A 89 -6.69 0.77 2.83
N VAL A 90 -6.91 1.32 4.01
CA VAL A 90 -8.25 1.65 4.50
C VAL A 90 -8.30 3.15 4.67
N GLY A 91 -9.03 3.82 3.80
CA GLY A 91 -9.14 5.27 3.78
C GLY A 91 -10.36 5.80 4.51
N GLY A 92 -10.84 6.99 4.10
CA GLY A 92 -12.08 7.55 4.63
C GLY A 92 -11.91 8.42 5.87
N TYR A 93 -10.71 8.96 6.07
CA TYR A 93 -10.46 9.90 7.17
C TYR A 93 -10.87 11.31 6.80
#